data_c01d2afd3cf5aabd914486e89ab5f0e3
#
_entry.id   c01d2afd3cf5aabd914486e89ab5f0e3
#
_cell.length_a   1.000
_cell.length_b   1.000
_cell.length_c   1.000
_cell.angle_alpha   90.00
_cell.angle_beta   90.00
_cell.angle_gamma   90.00
#
_symmetry.space_group_name_H-M   'P 1'
#
loop_
_entity.id
_entity.type
_entity.pdbx_description
1 polymer ?
#
loop_
_entity_poly.entity_id
_entity_poly.type
_entity_poly.pdbx_seq_one_letter_code
_entity_poly.pdbx_strand_id
1 'polypeptide(L)' 'MIIVENFKVTLDRIEGSIAVLLVRDEETIKINIPIFLLPAGSKEGDILDVAITRNIKETEDAKERVSSLLEKLKKKDRG' A
#
# COMPACT_ATOMS: atom_id res chain seq x y z
N MET A 1 10.96 14.22 8.51
CA MET A 1 11.71 12.95 8.48
C MET A 1 10.94 11.89 7.69
N ILE A 2 11.62 11.19 6.80
CA ILE A 2 11.01 10.11 6.02
C ILE A 2 11.46 8.80 6.61
N ILE A 3 10.50 7.95 6.97
CA ILE A 3 10.78 6.62 7.48
C ILE A 3 10.44 5.63 6.40
N VAL A 4 11.41 4.83 5.98
CA VAL A 4 11.23 3.83 4.94
C VAL A 4 11.51 2.45 5.53
N GLU A 5 10.55 1.57 5.37
CA GLU A 5 10.72 0.18 5.75
C GLU A 5 10.83 -0.67 4.49
N ASN A 6 11.87 -1.47 4.42
CA ASN A 6 12.13 -2.33 3.27
C ASN A 6 12.14 -3.78 3.71
N PHE A 7 11.54 -4.63 2.92
CA PHE A 7 11.62 -6.07 3.14
C PHE A 7 11.51 -6.79 1.81
N LYS A 8 11.95 -8.02 1.78
CA LYS A 8 11.93 -8.83 0.56
C LYS A 8 10.83 -9.87 0.65
N VAL A 9 10.20 -10.10 -0.49
CA VAL A 9 9.16 -11.12 -0.60
C VAL A 9 9.45 -11.99 -1.82
N THR A 10 8.92 -13.21 -1.80
CA THR A 10 8.94 -14.09 -2.96
C THR A 10 7.54 -14.14 -3.54
N LEU A 11 7.41 -13.95 -4.83
CA LEU A 11 6.14 -14.13 -5.51
C LEU A 11 5.86 -15.63 -5.57
N ASP A 12 5.01 -16.11 -4.66
CA ASP A 12 4.72 -17.53 -4.53
C ASP A 12 3.86 -18.05 -5.68
N ARG A 13 2.75 -17.36 -5.93
CA ARG A 13 1.85 -17.74 -7.00
C ARG A 13 0.92 -16.60 -7.36
N ILE A 14 0.30 -16.73 -8.51
CA ILE A 14 -0.71 -15.78 -8.98
C ILE A 14 -2.02 -16.55 -9.09
N GLU A 15 -3.03 -16.04 -8.42
CA GLU A 15 -4.38 -16.61 -8.46
C GLU A 15 -5.33 -15.56 -9.04
N GLY A 16 -5.73 -15.75 -10.30
CA GLY A 16 -6.56 -14.77 -11.01
C GLY A 16 -5.83 -13.45 -11.12
N SER A 17 -6.35 -12.40 -10.53
CA SER A 17 -5.74 -11.07 -10.55
C SER A 17 -4.97 -10.75 -9.27
N ILE A 18 -4.78 -11.74 -8.40
CA ILE A 18 -4.11 -11.54 -7.10
C ILE A 18 -2.79 -12.29 -7.07
N ALA A 19 -1.75 -11.62 -6.64
CA ALA A 19 -0.45 -12.24 -6.41
C ALA A 19 -0.31 -12.54 -4.92
N VAL A 20 0.16 -13.74 -4.60
CA VAL A 20 0.43 -14.16 -3.23
C VAL A 20 1.91 -14.04 -2.99
N LEU A 21 2.29 -13.21 -2.06
CA LEU A 21 3.68 -12.94 -1.72
C LEU A 21 4.00 -13.54 -0.36
N LEU A 22 5.18 -14.12 -0.25
CA LEU A 22 5.67 -14.64 1.02
C LEU A 22 6.82 -13.79 1.50
N VAL A 23 6.78 -13.37 2.74
CA VAL A 23 7.88 -12.59 3.34
C VAL A 23 9.08 -13.50 3.50
N ARG A 24 10.22 -13.11 2.96
CA ARG A 24 11.38 -13.99 2.92
C ARG A 24 11.94 -14.36 4.29
N ASP A 25 11.91 -13.43 5.22
CA ASP A 25 12.41 -13.68 6.57
C ASP A 25 11.46 -14.55 7.40
N GLU A 26 10.19 -14.52 7.04
CA GLU A 26 9.16 -15.27 7.73
C GLU A 26 8.10 -15.73 6.72
N GLU A 27 8.32 -16.90 6.14
CA GLU A 27 7.46 -17.38 5.06
C GLU A 27 6.03 -17.74 5.49
N THR A 28 5.76 -17.73 6.79
CA THR A 28 4.39 -17.90 7.27
C THR A 28 3.54 -16.67 7.04
N ILE A 29 4.18 -15.52 6.79
CA ILE A 29 3.47 -14.28 6.53
C ILE A 29 3.20 -14.17 5.04
N LYS A 30 1.93 -14.10 4.69
CA LYS A 30 1.49 -13.97 3.30
C LYS A 30 0.88 -12.60 3.06
N ILE A 31 1.17 -12.04 1.91
CA ILE A 31 0.61 -10.76 1.49
C ILE A 31 -0.07 -10.98 0.16
N ASN A 32 -1.37 -10.66 0.10
CA ASN A 32 -2.12 -10.74 -1.15
C ASN A 32 -2.21 -9.35 -1.74
N ILE A 33 -1.80 -9.21 -2.99
CA ILE A 33 -1.77 -7.92 -3.65
C ILE A 33 -2.25 -8.06 -5.09
N PRO A 34 -3.03 -7.08 -5.59
CA PRO A 34 -3.43 -7.11 -7.01
C PRO A 34 -2.19 -7.10 -7.91
N ILE A 35 -2.21 -7.91 -8.96
CA ILE A 35 -1.05 -8.03 -9.84
C ILE A 35 -0.69 -6.72 -10.54
N PHE A 36 -1.65 -5.83 -10.74
CA PHE A 36 -1.35 -4.57 -11.42
C PHE A 36 -0.45 -3.65 -10.58
N LEU A 37 -0.29 -3.93 -9.28
CA LEU A 37 0.62 -3.16 -8.43
C LEU A 37 2.06 -3.68 -8.48
N LEU A 38 2.29 -4.79 -9.16
CA LEU A 38 3.62 -5.36 -9.31
C LEU A 38 4.32 -4.81 -10.55
N PRO A 39 5.66 -4.84 -10.57
CA PRO A 39 6.38 -4.46 -11.78
C PRO A 39 5.97 -5.33 -12.95
N ALA A 40 5.93 -4.75 -14.14
CA ALA A 40 5.59 -5.49 -15.35
C ALA A 40 6.57 -6.64 -15.55
N GLY A 41 6.04 -7.80 -15.92
CA GLY A 41 6.85 -8.98 -16.13
C GLY A 41 7.12 -9.81 -14.89
N SER A 42 6.54 -9.43 -13.76
CA SER A 42 6.69 -10.22 -12.53
C SER A 42 6.05 -11.59 -12.72
N LYS A 43 6.73 -12.62 -12.25
CA LYS A 43 6.26 -14.00 -12.39
C LYS A 43 6.58 -14.81 -11.15
N GLU A 44 5.94 -15.96 -11.06
CA GLU A 44 6.14 -16.87 -9.91
C GLU A 44 7.61 -17.21 -9.72
N GLY A 45 8.05 -17.16 -8.49
CA GLY A 45 9.44 -17.41 -8.14
C GLY A 45 10.30 -16.15 -8.07
N ASP A 46 9.81 -15.02 -8.55
CA ASP A 46 10.57 -13.78 -8.50
C ASP A 46 10.69 -13.27 -7.06
N ILE A 47 11.82 -12.67 -6.77
CA ILE A 47 12.05 -12.02 -5.50
C ILE A 47 11.85 -10.53 -5.70
N LEU A 48 10.98 -9.94 -4.89
CA LEU A 48 10.63 -8.54 -5.00
C LEU A 48 11.05 -7.79 -3.74
N ASP A 49 11.50 -6.57 -3.95
CA ASP A 49 11.77 -5.67 -2.83
C ASP A 49 10.53 -4.81 -2.61
N VAL A 50 10.04 -4.81 -1.37
CA VAL A 50 8.90 -3.99 -0.99
C VAL A 50 9.39 -2.85 -0.13
N ALA A 51 9.04 -1.64 -0.52
CA ALA A 51 9.40 -0.44 0.23
C ALA A 51 8.12 0.28 0.62
N ILE A 52 7.98 0.56 1.90
CA ILE A 52 6.83 1.30 2.41
C ILE A 52 7.35 2.58 3.02
N THR A 53 6.91 3.68 2.47
CA THR A 53 7.35 5.00 2.90
C THR A 53 6.17 5.77 3.46
N ARG A 54 6.36 6.31 4.64
CA ARG A 54 5.35 7.16 5.23
C ARG A 54 5.49 8.56 4.65
N ASN A 55 4.45 9.04 4.00
CA ASN A 55 4.44 10.38 3.42
C ASN A 55 3.73 11.33 4.38
N ILE A 56 4.50 11.98 5.22
CA ILE A 56 3.96 12.84 6.27
C ILE A 56 3.27 14.07 5.68
N LYS A 57 3.88 14.68 4.67
CA LYS A 57 3.30 15.87 4.06
C LYS A 57 1.94 15.60 3.43
N GLU A 58 1.85 14.54 2.63
CA GLU A 58 0.59 14.21 2.00
C GLU A 58 -0.45 13.74 3.00
N THR A 59 -0.02 13.07 4.05
CA THR A 59 -0.92 12.66 5.13
C THR A 59 -1.56 13.87 5.79
N GLU A 60 -0.77 14.88 6.09
CA GLU A 60 -1.26 16.11 6.70
C GLU A 60 -2.19 16.87 5.76
N ASP A 61 -1.82 16.96 4.48
CA ASP A 61 -2.66 17.60 3.48
C ASP A 61 -4.00 16.90 3.34
N ALA A 62 -4.00 15.57 3.34
CA ALA A 62 -5.24 14.81 3.26
C ALA A 62 -6.13 15.04 4.49
N LYS A 63 -5.54 15.09 5.67
CA LYS A 63 -6.28 15.37 6.90
C LYS A 63 -6.90 16.75 6.88
N GLU A 64 -6.18 17.74 6.41
CA GLU A 64 -6.70 19.09 6.27
C GLU A 64 -7.88 19.13 5.30
N ARG A 65 -7.78 18.45 4.17
CA ARG A 65 -8.86 18.38 3.20
C ARG A 65 -10.11 17.77 3.81
N VAL A 66 -9.97 16.69 4.53
CA VAL A 66 -11.10 16.02 5.18
C VAL A 66 -11.74 16.96 6.20
N SER A 67 -10.94 17.62 6.99
CA SER A 67 -11.44 18.58 7.97
C SER A 67 -12.20 19.72 7.30
N SER A 68 -11.66 20.25 6.23
CA SER A 68 -12.32 21.33 5.48
C SER A 68 -13.64 20.90 4.90
N LEU A 69 -13.70 19.68 4.36
CA LEU A 69 -14.94 19.15 3.80
C LEU A 69 -16.00 18.96 4.88
N LEU A 70 -15.59 18.45 6.02
CA LEU A 70 -16.53 18.27 7.13
C LEU A 70 -17.10 19.60 7.62
N GLU A 71 -16.28 20.61 7.69
CA GLU A 71 -16.74 21.94 8.07
C GLU A 71 -17.74 22.50 7.08
N LYS A 72 -17.47 22.32 5.79
CA LYS A 72 -18.39 22.77 4.74
C LYS A 72 -19.74 22.06 4.83
N LEU A 73 -19.70 20.76 5.07
CA LEU A 73 -20.91 19.97 5.22
C LEU A 73 -21.73 20.42 6.42
N LYS A 74 -21.07 20.69 7.53
CA LYS A 74 -21.74 21.18 8.72
C LYS A 74 -22.44 22.51 8.46
N LYS A 75 -21.78 23.41 7.75
CA LYS A 75 -22.37 24.69 7.41
C LYS A 75 -23.58 24.54 6.53
N LYS A 76 -23.52 23.61 5.59
CA LYS A 76 -24.69 23.34 4.73
C LYS A 76 -25.85 22.79 5.53
N ASP A 77 -25.59 21.92 6.47
CA ASP A 77 -26.63 21.33 7.28
C ASP A 77 -27.34 22.36 8.15
N ARG A 78 -26.64 23.40 8.52
CA ARG A 78 -27.20 24.47 9.35
C ARG A 78 -27.94 25.51 8.54
N GLY A 79 -27.57 25.62 7.28
CA GLY A 79 -28.11 26.65 6.44
C GLY A 79 -29.23 26.19 5.62
#